data_d9b79f5491c030b43192c555c378cdca
#
_entry.id   d9b79f5491c030b43192c555c378cdca
#
_cell.length_a   1.000
_cell.length_b   1.000
_cell.length_c   1.000
_cell.angle_alpha   90.00
_cell.angle_beta   90.00
_cell.angle_gamma   90.00
#
_symmetry.space_group_name_H-M   'P 1'
#
loop_
_entity.id
_entity.type
_entity.pdbx_description
1 polymer ?
#
loop_
_entity_poly.entity_id
_entity_poly.type
_entity_poly.pdbx_seq_one_letter_code
_entity_poly.pdbx_strand_id
1 'polypeptide(L)'
;LIIANDEILQHDRLSTLSYDNAGEAGIPVMVISRRMAQKILTLGSLDEYLAFADSRKVDTHVTADRPTSCSVNIPRSLLLRSGVASTKLNFAVNVNRIESPSFNVVGILPGSDPKLKNEAIVIGAHYDHLGLGGEGSLAPREGEIHHGADDNASGTAGVLELAHMFTQGPKPRRTIVFVAFSGEEEGLIGSNYYVNHPVVPLANTVAMINMDMIGRLKDQKLSIGGVGTAQEWKDEIKRTQDLLTAPQTIPASAGNHSSASTASPFALTLNEDGYGPSDHSSFYSKQIPVLFFWTGTHNDYHKPSDTAEKINYPGEARIISFVANIIRDIDRNDKRPAYTVAKSESQGRATGFRVYLGTIPNYADSNDGLLLDGVRDDSPAAKAGIKAGDKIVKMAGRDVKNVYDYTYALGEMKAGEEYDVELMRGGQRITLKIRPEARK
;
A
#
# COMPACT_ATOMS: atom_id res chain seq x y z
N LEU A 1 -8.37 29.41 -9.18
CA LEU A 1 -8.92 29.47 -7.82
C LEU A 1 -9.73 28.22 -7.58
N ILE A 2 -9.30 27.39 -6.65
CA ILE A 2 -10.03 26.19 -6.21
C ILE A 2 -10.75 26.59 -4.91
N ILE A 3 -12.07 26.43 -4.88
CA ILE A 3 -12.88 26.71 -3.69
C ILE A 3 -13.37 25.39 -3.15
N ALA A 4 -12.95 25.03 -1.95
CA ALA A 4 -13.34 23.80 -1.29
C ALA A 4 -14.82 23.83 -0.82
N ASN A 5 -15.46 22.66 -0.76
CA ASN A 5 -16.87 22.53 -0.43
C ASN A 5 -17.14 22.71 1.09
N ASP A 6 -18.39 23.02 1.47
CA ASP A 6 -18.79 23.53 2.79
C ASP A 6 -18.58 22.57 3.97
N GLU A 7 -18.69 21.28 3.77
CA GLU A 7 -18.69 20.31 4.87
C GLU A 7 -17.31 20.11 5.52
N ILE A 8 -16.23 20.29 4.75
CA ILE A 8 -14.85 20.29 5.29
C ILE A 8 -14.56 21.56 6.08
N LEU A 9 -15.43 22.59 5.97
CA LEU A 9 -15.14 23.96 6.38
C LEU A 9 -16.01 24.47 7.54
N GLN A 10 -16.74 23.63 8.23
CA GLN A 10 -17.43 24.05 9.48
C GLN A 10 -16.47 24.70 10.48
N HIS A 11 -15.17 24.52 10.32
CA HIS A 11 -14.12 25.10 11.18
C HIS A 11 -13.11 26.01 10.46
N ASP A 12 -13.36 26.35 9.17
CA ASP A 12 -12.48 27.25 8.36
C ASP A 12 -10.98 26.85 8.43
N ARG A 13 -10.69 25.56 8.56
CA ARG A 13 -9.32 25.03 8.57
C ARG A 13 -8.80 24.97 7.14
N LEU A 14 -7.65 25.55 6.92
CA LEU A 14 -6.91 25.38 5.67
C LEU A 14 -6.36 23.96 5.63
N SER A 15 -6.54 23.27 4.49
CA SER A 15 -5.93 21.95 4.30
C SER A 15 -4.41 22.07 4.35
N THR A 16 -3.78 21.09 4.98
CA THR A 16 -2.33 20.93 4.94
C THR A 16 -1.92 20.53 3.53
N LEU A 17 -0.91 21.18 2.96
CA LEU A 17 -0.34 20.75 1.68
C LEU A 17 0.52 19.53 1.96
N SER A 18 0.19 18.41 1.34
CA SER A 18 1.05 17.21 1.31
C SER A 18 1.92 17.25 0.05
N TYR A 19 3.15 16.75 0.17
CA TYR A 19 4.04 16.56 -0.95
C TYR A 19 3.71 15.23 -1.62
N ASP A 20 3.42 15.30 -2.93
CA ASP A 20 3.42 14.10 -3.78
C ASP A 20 4.68 14.10 -4.65
N ASN A 21 5.13 12.92 -5.04
CA ASN A 21 6.30 12.75 -5.91
C ASN A 21 6.02 13.16 -7.39
N ALA A 22 4.91 13.84 -7.66
CA ALA A 22 4.50 14.22 -9.02
C ALA A 22 5.33 15.36 -9.62
N GLY A 23 6.23 15.95 -8.84
CA GLY A 23 7.10 17.04 -9.25
C GLY A 23 6.44 18.43 -9.09
N GLU A 24 7.23 19.47 -9.36
CA GLU A 24 6.74 20.85 -9.23
C GLU A 24 5.82 21.20 -10.40
N ALA A 25 4.61 21.64 -10.10
CA ALA A 25 3.65 22.10 -11.10
C ALA A 25 4.09 23.40 -11.82
N GLY A 26 5.13 24.07 -11.33
CA GLY A 26 5.63 25.34 -11.85
C GLY A 26 4.66 26.52 -11.70
N ILE A 27 3.56 26.32 -10.96
CA ILE A 27 2.51 27.33 -10.73
C ILE A 27 2.34 27.49 -9.22
N PRO A 28 2.38 28.73 -8.69
CA PRO A 28 2.10 28.97 -7.29
C PRO A 28 0.63 28.67 -6.97
N VAL A 29 0.39 27.83 -5.98
CA VAL A 29 -0.94 27.47 -5.50
C VAL A 29 -1.12 28.01 -4.08
N MET A 30 -2.26 28.61 -3.81
CA MET A 30 -2.63 29.10 -2.49
C MET A 30 -4.05 28.65 -2.16
N VAL A 31 -4.22 28.05 -1.00
CA VAL A 31 -5.53 27.71 -0.45
C VAL A 31 -6.01 28.86 0.41
N ILE A 32 -7.24 29.32 0.18
CA ILE A 32 -7.87 30.39 0.95
C ILE A 32 -9.20 29.94 1.52
N SER A 33 -9.54 30.45 2.70
CA SER A 33 -10.82 30.16 3.32
C SER A 33 -11.99 30.75 2.50
N ARG A 34 -13.20 30.16 2.63
CA ARG A 34 -14.41 30.68 1.98
C ARG A 34 -14.70 32.14 2.39
N ARG A 35 -14.47 32.45 3.65
CA ARG A 35 -14.60 33.84 4.16
C ARG A 35 -13.65 34.79 3.46
N MET A 36 -12.44 34.33 3.16
CA MET A 36 -11.48 35.12 2.40
C MET A 36 -11.91 35.24 0.93
N ALA A 37 -12.37 34.14 0.33
CA ALA A 37 -12.89 34.14 -1.03
C ALA A 37 -14.10 35.08 -1.18
N GLN A 38 -15.04 35.07 -0.23
CA GLN A 38 -16.16 36.04 -0.21
C GLN A 38 -15.70 37.48 -0.17
N LYS A 39 -14.70 37.81 0.67
CA LYS A 39 -14.15 39.15 0.78
C LYS A 39 -13.43 39.59 -0.52
N ILE A 40 -12.66 38.68 -1.12
CA ILE A 40 -11.90 38.93 -2.35
C ILE A 40 -12.86 39.17 -3.52
N LEU A 41 -13.89 38.36 -3.61
CA LEU A 41 -14.87 38.39 -4.68
C LEU A 41 -15.96 39.44 -4.44
N THR A 42 -15.99 40.06 -3.24
CA THR A 42 -17.02 41.05 -2.83
C THR A 42 -18.45 40.55 -3.09
N LEU A 43 -18.69 39.24 -2.89
CA LEU A 43 -19.96 38.61 -3.20
C LEU A 43 -20.93 38.68 -2.02
N GLY A 44 -22.21 38.85 -2.33
CA GLY A 44 -23.27 38.72 -1.32
C GLY A 44 -23.42 37.29 -0.82
N SER A 45 -23.25 36.30 -1.71
CA SER A 45 -23.26 34.89 -1.41
C SER A 45 -22.28 34.14 -2.31
N LEU A 46 -21.41 33.31 -1.69
CA LEU A 46 -20.49 32.46 -2.43
C LEU A 46 -21.24 31.33 -3.14
N ASP A 47 -22.34 30.88 -2.61
CA ASP A 47 -23.14 29.78 -3.16
C ASP A 47 -23.82 30.19 -4.46
N GLU A 48 -24.33 31.44 -4.57
CA GLU A 48 -24.86 31.95 -5.81
C GLU A 48 -23.77 32.05 -6.90
N TYR A 49 -22.53 32.36 -6.50
CA TYR A 49 -21.42 32.41 -7.43
C TYR A 49 -21.01 31.03 -7.90
N LEU A 50 -20.93 30.04 -7.00
CA LEU A 50 -20.60 28.64 -7.33
C LEU A 50 -21.66 28.02 -8.24
N ALA A 51 -22.94 28.22 -7.95
CA ALA A 51 -24.03 27.77 -8.82
C ALA A 51 -23.98 28.41 -10.22
N PHE A 52 -23.52 29.64 -10.31
CA PHE A 52 -23.32 30.33 -11.58
C PHE A 52 -22.05 29.85 -12.32
N ALA A 53 -20.96 29.58 -11.60
CA ALA A 53 -19.72 29.07 -12.16
C ALA A 53 -19.89 27.63 -12.72
N ASP A 54 -20.62 26.77 -11.99
CA ASP A 54 -20.94 25.40 -12.42
C ASP A 54 -21.84 25.36 -13.68
N SER A 55 -22.66 26.40 -13.88
CA SER A 55 -23.53 26.49 -15.06
C SER A 55 -22.81 26.90 -16.35
N ARG A 56 -21.55 27.29 -16.29
CA ARG A 56 -20.76 27.73 -17.45
C ARG A 56 -19.31 27.30 -17.35
N LYS A 57 -18.77 26.63 -18.38
CA LYS A 57 -17.33 26.47 -18.56
C LYS A 57 -16.67 27.82 -18.72
N VAL A 58 -15.96 28.28 -17.71
CA VAL A 58 -15.24 29.58 -17.73
C VAL A 58 -13.76 29.26 -18.00
N ASP A 59 -13.27 29.68 -19.18
CA ASP A 59 -11.83 29.69 -19.45
C ASP A 59 -11.17 30.80 -18.67
N THR A 60 -10.36 30.45 -17.70
CA THR A 60 -9.52 31.40 -16.96
C THR A 60 -8.10 31.35 -17.50
N HIS A 61 -7.63 32.45 -18.05
CA HIS A 61 -6.21 32.60 -18.41
C HIS A 61 -5.40 33.04 -17.18
N VAL A 62 -4.47 32.21 -16.78
CA VAL A 62 -3.48 32.51 -15.74
C VAL A 62 -2.17 32.93 -16.43
N THR A 63 -1.71 34.14 -16.17
CA THR A 63 -0.38 34.58 -16.63
C THR A 63 0.56 34.66 -15.45
N ALA A 64 1.65 33.88 -15.50
CA ALA A 64 2.72 33.89 -14.50
C ALA A 64 3.89 34.74 -15.01
N ASP A 65 4.12 35.90 -14.39
CA ASP A 65 5.21 36.80 -14.78
C ASP A 65 6.56 36.44 -14.11
N ARG A 66 6.52 35.65 -13.04
CA ARG A 66 7.70 35.13 -12.30
C ARG A 66 7.33 33.84 -11.55
N PRO A 67 8.32 32.97 -11.25
CA PRO A 67 8.04 31.70 -10.59
C PRO A 67 7.42 31.80 -9.18
N THR A 68 7.38 33.00 -8.58
CA THR A 68 6.85 33.21 -7.22
C THR A 68 5.66 34.19 -7.17
N SER A 69 5.19 34.73 -8.30
CA SER A 69 4.06 35.63 -8.32
C SER A 69 3.06 35.28 -9.42
N CYS A 70 1.80 35.25 -9.09
CA CYS A 70 0.71 34.97 -10.01
C CYS A 70 -0.32 36.11 -9.96
N SER A 71 -0.78 36.58 -11.12
CA SER A 71 -1.91 37.49 -11.21
C SER A 71 -3.08 36.81 -11.89
N VAL A 72 -4.25 36.80 -11.26
CA VAL A 72 -5.47 36.20 -11.80
C VAL A 72 -6.35 37.32 -12.32
N ASN A 73 -6.65 37.31 -13.62
CA ASN A 73 -7.62 38.22 -14.23
C ASN A 73 -8.98 37.54 -14.29
N ILE A 74 -9.95 38.03 -13.53
CA ILE A 74 -11.33 37.54 -13.59
C ILE A 74 -12.04 38.23 -14.77
N PRO A 75 -12.63 37.47 -15.71
CA PRO A 75 -13.27 38.09 -16.89
C PRO A 75 -14.38 39.07 -16.52
N ARG A 76 -14.40 40.21 -17.20
CA ARG A 76 -15.38 41.29 -16.97
C ARG A 76 -16.85 40.85 -17.08
N SER A 77 -17.13 39.78 -17.85
CA SER A 77 -18.47 39.20 -18.01
C SER A 77 -18.98 38.51 -16.72
N LEU A 78 -18.07 38.02 -15.88
CA LEU A 78 -18.39 37.46 -14.56
C LEU A 78 -18.66 38.58 -13.53
N LEU A 79 -18.01 39.71 -13.70
CA LEU A 79 -18.08 40.87 -12.79
C LEU A 79 -19.36 41.70 -12.99
N LEU A 80 -19.89 41.73 -14.23
CA LEU A 80 -21.02 42.62 -14.60
C LEU A 80 -22.38 42.21 -14.00
N ARG A 81 -22.55 40.95 -13.55
CA ARG A 81 -23.80 40.53 -12.89
C ARG A 81 -23.78 40.67 -11.37
N SER A 82 -22.58 40.73 -10.78
CA SER A 82 -22.43 40.83 -9.31
C SER A 82 -22.19 42.23 -8.80
N GLY A 83 -22.11 43.25 -9.69
CA GLY A 83 -21.80 44.63 -9.27
C GLY A 83 -20.37 44.80 -8.77
N VAL A 84 -19.49 43.87 -9.03
CA VAL A 84 -18.11 43.85 -8.52
C VAL A 84 -17.18 44.60 -9.45
N ALA A 85 -16.46 45.59 -8.93
CA ALA A 85 -15.34 46.23 -9.61
C ALA A 85 -14.20 45.19 -9.81
N SER A 86 -13.41 45.36 -10.89
CA SER A 86 -12.27 44.45 -11.16
C SER A 86 -11.34 44.39 -9.95
N THR A 87 -11.30 43.25 -9.29
CA THR A 87 -10.40 43.01 -8.17
C THR A 87 -9.10 42.41 -8.68
N LYS A 88 -7.99 43.09 -8.42
CA LYS A 88 -6.64 42.61 -8.73
C LYS A 88 -6.05 42.01 -7.45
N LEU A 89 -5.74 40.72 -7.51
CA LEU A 89 -5.07 39.98 -6.43
C LEU A 89 -3.58 39.88 -6.75
N ASN A 90 -2.76 40.35 -5.84
CA ASN A 90 -1.32 40.12 -5.85
C ASN A 90 -1.00 39.24 -4.63
N PHE A 91 -0.38 38.09 -4.86
CA PHE A 91 0.09 37.25 -3.78
C PHE A 91 1.46 36.65 -4.13
N ALA A 92 2.24 36.38 -3.10
CA ALA A 92 3.50 35.69 -3.20
C ALA A 92 3.36 34.35 -2.40
N VAL A 93 3.82 33.27 -2.99
CA VAL A 93 3.84 31.97 -2.35
C VAL A 93 5.29 31.58 -2.11
N ASN A 94 5.63 31.28 -0.87
CA ASN A 94 6.91 30.72 -0.51
C ASN A 94 6.64 29.32 0.08
N VAL A 95 7.03 28.28 -0.65
CA VAL A 95 6.89 26.89 -0.21
C VAL A 95 8.25 26.44 0.30
N ASN A 96 8.35 26.20 1.59
CA ASN A 96 9.54 25.60 2.19
C ASN A 96 9.34 24.10 2.28
N ARG A 97 10.20 23.34 1.58
CA ARG A 97 10.25 21.89 1.72
C ARG A 97 10.87 21.58 3.10
N ILE A 98 10.09 20.87 3.93
CA ILE A 98 10.59 20.31 5.19
C ILE A 98 11.01 18.88 4.88
N GLU A 99 12.30 18.59 4.98
CA GLU A 99 12.82 17.25 4.80
C GLU A 99 12.91 16.56 6.16
N SER A 100 12.31 15.37 6.26
CA SER A 100 12.47 14.48 7.40
C SER A 100 13.29 13.28 6.95
N PRO A 101 14.55 13.13 7.41
CA PRO A 101 15.37 12.01 7.01
C PRO A 101 14.80 10.71 7.58
N SER A 102 14.72 9.70 6.73
CA SER A 102 14.34 8.34 7.11
C SER A 102 15.38 7.36 6.60
N PHE A 103 15.49 6.20 7.23
CA PHE A 103 16.58 5.26 6.97
C PHE A 103 16.04 3.83 6.86
N ASN A 104 16.51 3.10 5.84
CA ASN A 104 16.43 1.65 5.89
C ASN A 104 17.52 1.11 6.83
N VAL A 105 17.19 0.09 7.60
CA VAL A 105 18.18 -0.62 8.43
C VAL A 105 18.58 -1.90 7.71
N VAL A 106 19.88 -2.08 7.47
CA VAL A 106 20.40 -3.21 6.67
C VAL A 106 21.41 -4.00 7.46
N GLY A 107 21.15 -5.31 7.60
CA GLY A 107 22.09 -6.29 8.13
C GLY A 107 22.57 -7.24 7.03
N ILE A 108 23.86 -7.60 7.03
CA ILE A 108 24.42 -8.49 6.02
C ILE A 108 25.10 -9.69 6.72
N LEU A 109 24.67 -10.90 6.35
CA LEU A 109 25.31 -12.15 6.72
C LEU A 109 26.04 -12.69 5.49
N PRO A 110 27.39 -12.62 5.44
CA PRO A 110 28.17 -13.05 4.27
C PRO A 110 28.04 -14.55 4.00
N GLY A 111 27.85 -14.92 2.75
CA GLY A 111 27.83 -16.30 2.29
C GLY A 111 29.19 -16.98 2.42
N SER A 112 29.17 -18.31 2.55
CA SER A 112 30.36 -19.15 2.76
C SER A 112 30.84 -19.88 1.50
N ASP A 113 29.96 -20.09 0.51
CA ASP A 113 30.32 -20.82 -0.71
C ASP A 113 31.17 -19.95 -1.66
N PRO A 114 32.34 -20.39 -2.08
CA PRO A 114 33.20 -19.60 -2.97
C PRO A 114 32.55 -19.15 -4.28
N LYS A 115 31.57 -19.91 -4.79
CA LYS A 115 30.86 -19.63 -6.04
C LYS A 115 29.62 -18.77 -5.83
N LEU A 116 28.91 -19.01 -4.73
CA LEU A 116 27.57 -18.43 -4.48
C LEU A 116 27.59 -17.24 -3.52
N LYS A 117 28.65 -17.02 -2.76
CA LYS A 117 28.73 -15.96 -1.73
C LYS A 117 28.49 -14.53 -2.25
N ASN A 118 28.66 -14.31 -3.55
CA ASN A 118 28.37 -13.02 -4.18
C ASN A 118 26.91 -12.87 -4.59
N GLU A 119 26.13 -13.95 -4.54
CA GLU A 119 24.69 -13.91 -4.72
C GLU A 119 24.04 -13.59 -3.37
N ALA A 120 22.90 -12.89 -3.41
CA ALA A 120 22.20 -12.46 -2.21
C ALA A 120 20.71 -12.87 -2.23
N ILE A 121 20.22 -13.29 -1.08
CA ILE A 121 18.80 -13.40 -0.78
C ILE A 121 18.46 -12.21 0.12
N VAL A 122 17.49 -11.38 -0.28
CA VAL A 122 17.01 -10.27 0.53
C VAL A 122 15.79 -10.71 1.32
N ILE A 123 15.77 -10.41 2.60
CA ILE A 123 14.65 -10.67 3.51
C ILE A 123 14.23 -9.32 4.06
N GLY A 124 12.97 -8.95 3.90
CA GLY A 124 12.50 -7.62 4.23
C GLY A 124 11.14 -7.57 4.91
N ALA A 125 10.95 -6.49 5.64
CA ALA A 125 9.69 -6.02 6.19
C ALA A 125 9.81 -4.50 6.42
N HIS A 126 8.71 -3.75 6.37
CA HIS A 126 8.77 -2.35 6.80
C HIS A 126 8.66 -2.23 8.31
N TYR A 127 9.21 -1.13 8.86
CA TYR A 127 9.21 -0.87 10.30
C TYR A 127 8.55 0.47 10.67
N ASP A 128 8.17 1.25 9.68
CA ASP A 128 7.32 2.42 9.88
C ASP A 128 5.86 2.03 10.04
N HIS A 129 5.07 2.93 10.60
CA HIS A 129 3.62 2.86 10.66
C HIS A 129 3.04 4.27 10.78
N LEU A 130 1.73 4.41 10.94
CA LEU A 130 0.97 5.66 10.85
C LEU A 130 1.17 6.65 12.01
N GLY A 131 1.98 6.34 13.03
CA GLY A 131 2.28 7.25 14.14
C GLY A 131 1.03 7.71 14.89
N LEU A 132 0.68 8.98 14.78
CA LEU A 132 -0.53 9.57 15.37
C LEU A 132 -1.76 9.49 14.44
N GLY A 133 -1.69 8.69 13.40
CA GLY A 133 -2.73 8.62 12.37
C GLY A 133 -2.58 9.67 11.28
N GLY A 134 -3.64 9.95 10.56
CA GLY A 134 -3.63 10.87 9.41
C GLY A 134 -4.13 10.19 8.15
N GLU A 135 -3.51 10.50 7.01
CA GLU A 135 -3.83 9.84 5.74
C GLU A 135 -3.49 8.35 5.85
N GLY A 136 -4.34 7.46 5.52
CA GLY A 136 -4.16 6.01 5.72
C GLY A 136 -4.84 5.47 6.99
N SER A 137 -5.02 6.27 8.04
CA SER A 137 -5.70 5.82 9.25
C SER A 137 -7.17 5.46 8.99
N LEU A 138 -7.60 4.33 9.56
CA LEU A 138 -9.00 3.89 9.60
C LEU A 138 -9.64 4.15 10.98
N ALA A 139 -8.94 4.88 11.86
CA ALA A 139 -9.48 5.27 13.15
C ALA A 139 -10.52 6.40 13.01
N PRO A 140 -11.57 6.42 13.86
CA PRO A 140 -12.57 7.47 13.84
C PRO A 140 -12.08 8.81 14.40
N ARG A 141 -10.91 8.81 15.06
CA ARG A 141 -10.30 9.99 15.70
C ARG A 141 -8.85 10.15 15.28
N GLU A 142 -8.45 11.38 15.02
CA GLU A 142 -7.05 11.75 14.79
C GLU A 142 -6.29 11.93 16.11
N GLY A 143 -4.97 11.76 16.08
CA GLY A 143 -4.09 12.03 17.21
C GLY A 143 -3.93 10.89 18.21
N GLU A 144 -4.53 9.72 17.96
CA GLU A 144 -4.28 8.50 18.74
C GLU A 144 -3.08 7.75 18.15
N ILE A 145 -2.25 7.17 19.03
CA ILE A 145 -1.10 6.37 18.60
C ILE A 145 -1.57 5.10 17.90
N HIS A 146 -1.12 4.89 16.67
CA HIS A 146 -1.28 3.66 15.91
C HIS A 146 -0.10 2.76 16.23
N HIS A 147 -0.36 1.63 16.91
CA HIS A 147 0.70 0.78 17.44
C HIS A 147 1.37 -0.09 16.37
N GLY A 148 0.64 -0.48 15.32
CA GLY A 148 1.21 -1.27 14.22
C GLY A 148 1.80 -2.60 14.65
N ALA A 149 1.14 -3.32 15.58
CA ALA A 149 1.70 -4.56 16.12
C ALA A 149 1.74 -5.67 15.08
N ASP A 150 0.68 -5.82 14.28
CA ASP A 150 0.70 -6.73 13.13
C ASP A 150 1.23 -6.02 11.89
N ASP A 151 0.83 -4.78 11.68
CA ASP A 151 1.23 -3.93 10.57
C ASP A 151 2.22 -2.82 11.02
N ASN A 152 3.59 -3.00 10.99
CA ASN A 152 4.21 -4.26 10.61
C ASN A 152 5.34 -4.61 11.57
N ALA A 153 5.09 -4.49 12.90
CA ALA A 153 6.06 -4.99 13.88
C ALA A 153 6.22 -6.51 13.81
N SER A 154 5.16 -7.26 13.40
CA SER A 154 5.23 -8.72 13.22
C SER A 154 6.22 -9.10 12.12
N GLY A 155 6.15 -8.47 10.94
CA GLY A 155 7.12 -8.71 9.87
C GLY A 155 8.53 -8.31 10.25
N THR A 156 8.71 -7.17 10.91
CA THR A 156 10.01 -6.70 11.42
C THR A 156 10.59 -7.68 12.44
N ALA A 157 9.79 -8.19 13.37
CA ALA A 157 10.20 -9.23 14.32
C ALA A 157 10.61 -10.51 13.58
N GLY A 158 9.88 -10.88 12.51
CA GLY A 158 10.23 -11.99 11.63
C GLY A 158 11.60 -11.82 10.98
N VAL A 159 11.94 -10.62 10.49
CA VAL A 159 13.28 -10.32 9.94
C VAL A 159 14.36 -10.49 11.01
N LEU A 160 14.13 -10.00 12.23
CA LEU A 160 15.07 -10.13 13.34
C LEU A 160 15.26 -11.59 13.77
N GLU A 161 14.19 -12.36 13.88
CA GLU A 161 14.26 -13.77 14.24
C GLU A 161 14.97 -14.60 13.15
N LEU A 162 14.69 -14.34 11.87
CA LEU A 162 15.43 -14.97 10.77
C LEU A 162 16.92 -14.62 10.82
N ALA A 163 17.28 -13.36 11.13
CA ALA A 163 18.66 -12.97 11.30
C ALA A 163 19.32 -13.75 12.46
N HIS A 164 18.61 -13.89 13.59
CA HIS A 164 19.06 -14.72 14.70
C HIS A 164 19.25 -16.19 14.29
N MET A 165 18.24 -16.81 13.68
CA MET A 165 18.28 -18.21 13.25
C MET A 165 19.44 -18.51 12.27
N PHE A 166 19.69 -17.64 11.31
CA PHE A 166 20.76 -17.84 10.31
C PHE A 166 22.16 -17.54 10.85
N THR A 167 22.28 -16.67 11.86
CA THR A 167 23.59 -16.41 12.52
C THR A 167 23.97 -17.49 13.50
N GLN A 168 23.02 -18.17 14.15
CA GLN A 168 23.28 -19.27 15.08
C GLN A 168 23.40 -20.64 14.40
N GLY A 169 22.91 -20.76 13.16
CA GLY A 169 22.92 -21.98 12.39
C GLY A 169 24.19 -22.18 11.55
N PRO A 170 24.19 -23.20 10.65
CA PRO A 170 25.24 -23.34 9.63
C PRO A 170 25.27 -22.09 8.76
N LYS A 171 26.49 -21.65 8.42
CA LYS A 171 26.65 -20.48 7.54
C LYS A 171 25.96 -20.71 6.20
N PRO A 172 25.17 -19.75 5.72
CA PRO A 172 24.52 -19.86 4.43
C PRO A 172 25.58 -19.88 3.32
N ARG A 173 25.26 -20.50 2.20
CA ARG A 173 26.12 -20.52 1.01
C ARG A 173 26.10 -19.17 0.30
N ARG A 174 24.91 -18.57 0.17
CA ARG A 174 24.70 -17.21 -0.38
C ARG A 174 24.73 -16.18 0.74
N THR A 175 25.02 -14.96 0.39
CA THR A 175 24.85 -13.83 1.31
C THR A 175 23.37 -13.62 1.59
N ILE A 176 23.02 -13.39 2.85
CA ILE A 176 21.67 -12.99 3.25
C ILE A 176 21.70 -11.52 3.65
N VAL A 177 20.79 -10.75 3.11
CA VAL A 177 20.61 -9.33 3.42
C VAL A 177 19.27 -9.16 4.11
N PHE A 178 19.29 -8.71 5.35
CA PHE A 178 18.10 -8.40 6.15
C PHE A 178 17.84 -6.91 6.06
N VAL A 179 16.62 -6.51 5.74
CA VAL A 179 16.27 -5.10 5.58
C VAL A 179 14.98 -4.79 6.34
N ALA A 180 15.05 -3.80 7.22
CA ALA A 180 13.85 -3.13 7.70
C ALA A 180 13.67 -1.84 6.86
N PHE A 181 12.61 -1.81 6.06
CA PHE A 181 12.31 -0.67 5.18
C PHE A 181 11.57 0.42 5.93
N SER A 182 11.76 1.66 5.50
CA SER A 182 11.04 2.81 6.04
C SER A 182 10.16 3.45 4.97
N GLY A 183 9.04 4.05 5.38
CA GLY A 183 8.15 4.78 4.48
C GLY A 183 7.40 3.86 3.50
N GLU A 184 7.04 2.66 3.92
CA GLU A 184 6.16 1.78 3.18
C GLU A 184 4.78 2.41 3.08
N GLU A 185 4.24 2.86 4.21
CA GLU A 185 2.93 3.50 4.37
C GLU A 185 2.79 4.81 3.56
N GLU A 186 3.91 5.43 3.23
CA GLU A 186 4.01 6.63 2.39
C GLU A 186 4.25 6.29 0.90
N GLY A 187 4.09 5.02 0.51
CA GLY A 187 4.17 4.54 -0.88
C GLY A 187 5.49 3.88 -1.23
N LEU A 188 5.96 2.94 -0.42
CA LEU A 188 7.12 2.07 -0.67
C LEU A 188 8.44 2.85 -0.81
N ILE A 189 8.58 3.99 -0.10
CA ILE A 189 9.74 4.88 -0.28
C ILE A 189 11.05 4.15 -0.01
N GLY A 190 11.13 3.39 1.09
CA GLY A 190 12.34 2.70 1.51
C GLY A 190 12.77 1.58 0.58
N SER A 191 11.86 0.70 0.20
CA SER A 191 12.17 -0.39 -0.74
C SER A 191 12.49 0.13 -2.13
N ASN A 192 11.79 1.19 -2.58
CA ASN A 192 12.11 1.85 -3.84
C ASN A 192 13.51 2.49 -3.81
N TYR A 193 13.86 3.16 -2.69
CA TYR A 193 15.21 3.67 -2.50
C TYR A 193 16.24 2.54 -2.54
N TYR A 194 16.00 1.43 -1.82
CA TYR A 194 16.91 0.30 -1.77
C TYR A 194 17.19 -0.29 -3.16
N VAL A 195 16.16 -0.54 -3.98
CA VAL A 195 16.37 -1.13 -5.31
C VAL A 195 17.07 -0.19 -6.30
N ASN A 196 17.11 1.10 -6.02
CA ASN A 196 17.87 2.09 -6.79
C ASN A 196 19.27 2.35 -6.22
N HIS A 197 19.51 2.01 -4.92
CA HIS A 197 20.79 2.18 -4.22
C HIS A 197 21.13 0.91 -3.41
N PRO A 198 21.21 -0.26 -4.04
CA PRO A 198 21.31 -1.52 -3.32
C PRO A 198 22.70 -1.72 -2.70
N VAL A 199 22.76 -2.32 -1.50
CA VAL A 199 24.03 -2.67 -0.84
C VAL A 199 24.73 -3.87 -1.50
N VAL A 200 23.97 -4.72 -2.18
CA VAL A 200 24.47 -5.77 -3.07
C VAL A 200 23.88 -5.51 -4.44
N PRO A 201 24.68 -5.56 -5.53
CA PRO A 201 24.15 -5.31 -6.87
C PRO A 201 22.90 -6.14 -7.17
N LEU A 202 21.85 -5.53 -7.73
CA LEU A 202 20.60 -6.22 -8.02
C LEU A 202 20.77 -7.44 -8.93
N ALA A 203 21.74 -7.39 -9.87
CA ALA A 203 22.08 -8.54 -10.71
C ALA A 203 22.53 -9.77 -9.91
N ASN A 204 22.97 -9.57 -8.67
CA ASN A 204 23.38 -10.62 -7.74
C ASN A 204 22.26 -10.99 -6.74
N THR A 205 21.18 -10.24 -6.67
CA THR A 205 20.03 -10.57 -5.84
C THR A 205 19.21 -11.65 -6.53
N VAL A 206 19.13 -12.83 -5.90
CA VAL A 206 18.48 -14.01 -6.50
C VAL A 206 17.02 -14.13 -6.14
N ALA A 207 16.63 -13.59 -4.99
CA ALA A 207 15.24 -13.57 -4.50
C ALA A 207 15.05 -12.47 -3.46
N MET A 208 13.81 -11.99 -3.31
CA MET A 208 13.39 -11.18 -2.18
C MET A 208 12.20 -11.82 -1.49
N ILE A 209 12.30 -11.98 -0.18
CA ILE A 209 11.27 -12.54 0.70
C ILE A 209 10.74 -11.42 1.58
N ASN A 210 9.47 -11.09 1.42
CA ASN A 210 8.79 -10.03 2.15
C ASN A 210 7.82 -10.61 3.18
N MET A 211 7.80 -10.02 4.35
CA MET A 211 6.85 -10.36 5.41
C MET A 211 6.13 -9.08 5.84
N ASP A 212 4.80 -9.14 5.81
CA ASP A 212 3.97 -8.02 6.19
C ASP A 212 2.67 -8.56 6.77
N MET A 213 2.35 -8.15 8.01
CA MET A 213 1.19 -8.64 8.75
C MET A 213 1.17 -10.17 8.90
N ILE A 214 2.20 -10.75 9.52
CA ILE A 214 2.31 -12.21 9.75
C ILE A 214 1.88 -12.64 11.16
N GLY A 215 1.45 -11.72 12.01
CA GLY A 215 1.17 -11.95 13.43
C GLY A 215 -0.27 -12.38 13.74
N ARG A 216 -1.20 -12.41 12.77
CA ARG A 216 -2.62 -12.72 13.03
C ARG A 216 -3.08 -14.04 12.39
N LEU A 217 -2.21 -15.04 12.34
CA LEU A 217 -2.56 -16.36 11.82
C LEU A 217 -3.84 -16.89 12.48
N LYS A 218 -4.88 -17.07 11.68
CA LYS A 218 -6.19 -17.60 12.08
C LYS A 218 -6.61 -18.73 11.13
N ASP A 219 -7.19 -19.79 11.66
CA ASP A 219 -7.67 -20.96 10.88
C ASP A 219 -6.58 -21.55 9.96
N GLN A 220 -5.30 -21.42 10.35
CA GLN A 220 -4.11 -21.82 9.57
C GLN A 220 -3.98 -21.13 8.21
N LYS A 221 -4.72 -20.06 7.95
CA LYS A 221 -4.69 -19.33 6.67
C LYS A 221 -3.41 -18.52 6.54
N LEU A 222 -2.66 -18.77 5.49
CA LEU A 222 -1.46 -18.03 5.12
C LEU A 222 -1.51 -17.73 3.64
N SER A 223 -1.42 -16.47 3.28
CA SER A 223 -1.36 -16.02 1.89
C SER A 223 0.09 -15.82 1.47
N ILE A 224 0.41 -16.27 0.27
CA ILE A 224 1.74 -16.12 -0.34
C ILE A 224 1.56 -15.50 -1.73
N GLY A 225 2.00 -14.25 -1.87
CA GLY A 225 2.06 -13.53 -3.14
C GLY A 225 3.38 -13.77 -3.89
N GLY A 226 3.40 -13.44 -5.18
CA GLY A 226 4.61 -13.54 -6.00
C GLY A 226 4.94 -14.95 -6.49
N VAL A 227 4.06 -15.94 -6.30
CA VAL A 227 4.39 -17.34 -6.64
C VAL A 227 4.55 -17.57 -8.15
N GLY A 228 4.10 -16.67 -8.99
CA GLY A 228 4.31 -16.69 -10.44
C GLY A 228 5.63 -16.04 -10.88
N THR A 229 6.42 -15.48 -9.95
CA THR A 229 7.63 -14.73 -10.28
C THR A 229 8.89 -15.59 -10.46
N ALA A 230 8.83 -16.87 -10.08
CA ALA A 230 9.82 -17.87 -10.45
C ALA A 230 9.18 -19.23 -10.71
N GLN A 231 9.84 -20.04 -11.53
CA GLN A 231 9.32 -21.36 -11.92
C GLN A 231 9.26 -22.33 -10.76
N GLU A 232 10.17 -22.21 -9.80
CA GLU A 232 10.38 -23.14 -8.70
C GLU A 232 9.47 -22.90 -7.50
N TRP A 233 8.86 -21.70 -7.37
CA TRP A 233 8.16 -21.29 -6.14
C TRP A 233 7.07 -22.25 -5.68
N LYS A 234 6.23 -22.73 -6.59
CA LYS A 234 5.12 -23.64 -6.23
C LYS A 234 5.62 -24.96 -5.66
N ASP A 235 6.69 -25.50 -6.25
CA ASP A 235 7.28 -26.77 -5.81
C ASP A 235 8.03 -26.61 -4.47
N GLU A 236 8.71 -25.46 -4.28
CA GLU A 236 9.40 -25.15 -3.02
C GLU A 236 8.44 -24.94 -1.86
N ILE A 237 7.39 -24.16 -2.09
CA ILE A 237 6.33 -23.95 -1.10
C ILE A 237 5.68 -25.29 -0.72
N LYS A 238 5.36 -26.14 -1.70
CA LYS A 238 4.78 -27.44 -1.44
C LYS A 238 5.72 -28.34 -0.64
N ARG A 239 7.00 -28.45 -1.05
CA ARG A 239 8.00 -29.26 -0.31
C ARG A 239 8.14 -28.79 1.13
N THR A 240 8.22 -27.49 1.35
CA THR A 240 8.34 -26.90 2.69
C THR A 240 7.11 -27.23 3.53
N GLN A 241 5.92 -27.15 2.96
CA GLN A 241 4.68 -27.54 3.64
C GLN A 241 4.69 -29.02 4.03
N ASP A 242 5.08 -29.88 3.10
CA ASP A 242 5.16 -31.34 3.33
C ASP A 242 6.16 -31.68 4.45
N LEU A 243 7.30 -30.97 4.52
CA LEU A 243 8.31 -31.11 5.58
C LEU A 243 7.79 -30.71 6.97
N LEU A 244 6.99 -29.65 7.06
CA LEU A 244 6.43 -29.19 8.34
C LEU A 244 5.35 -30.14 8.88
N THR A 245 4.71 -30.89 8.00
CA THR A 245 3.63 -31.82 8.36
C THR A 245 4.11 -33.27 8.49
N ALA A 246 5.36 -33.54 8.08
CA ALA A 246 5.95 -34.87 8.23
C ALA A 246 6.06 -35.25 9.73
N PRO A 247 5.78 -36.51 10.11
CA PRO A 247 5.97 -36.98 11.47
C PRO A 247 7.44 -36.79 11.90
N GLN A 248 7.68 -35.96 12.88
CA GLN A 248 9.01 -35.75 13.44
C GLN A 248 9.35 -37.00 14.28
N THR A 249 10.25 -37.85 13.80
CA THR A 249 10.84 -38.91 14.60
C THR A 249 11.84 -38.29 15.58
N ILE A 250 11.41 -38.03 16.80
CA ILE A 250 12.32 -37.65 17.89
C ILE A 250 13.12 -38.86 18.26
N PRO A 251 14.48 -38.83 18.27
CA PRO A 251 15.29 -39.91 18.77
C PRO A 251 14.92 -40.25 20.22
N ALA A 252 14.77 -41.49 20.56
CA ALA A 252 14.29 -42.01 21.85
C ALA A 252 15.25 -41.76 23.06
N SER A 253 16.08 -40.75 23.04
CA SER A 253 17.04 -40.41 24.10
C SER A 253 16.58 -39.34 25.10
N ALA A 254 15.39 -38.78 24.96
CA ALA A 254 14.80 -37.84 25.94
C ALA A 254 13.51 -38.49 26.49
N GLY A 255 13.51 -38.82 27.78
CA GLY A 255 12.54 -39.60 28.52
C GLY A 255 11.06 -39.39 28.15
N ASN A 256 10.37 -40.48 28.19
CA ASN A 256 8.91 -40.72 28.13
C ASN A 256 7.99 -39.48 28.07
N HIS A 257 7.72 -39.01 26.86
CA HIS A 257 6.45 -38.43 26.40
C HIS A 257 6.55 -38.22 24.88
N SER A 258 6.34 -39.32 24.12
CA SER A 258 6.22 -39.22 22.67
C SER A 258 4.79 -38.82 22.31
N SER A 259 4.52 -37.56 22.26
CA SER A 259 3.46 -37.03 21.40
C SER A 259 4.10 -36.50 20.12
N ALA A 260 4.03 -37.31 19.05
CA ALA A 260 4.33 -36.79 17.71
C ALA A 260 3.29 -35.74 17.40
N SER A 261 3.60 -34.47 17.74
CA SER A 261 2.78 -33.37 17.34
C SER A 261 3.05 -33.07 15.87
N THR A 262 2.22 -33.63 15.00
CA THR A 262 2.16 -33.20 13.61
C THR A 262 1.51 -31.83 13.60
N ALA A 263 2.27 -30.78 13.27
CA ALA A 263 1.69 -29.45 13.09
C ALA A 263 0.67 -29.52 11.93
N SER A 264 -0.51 -28.92 12.14
CA SER A 264 -1.50 -28.83 11.07
C SER A 264 -0.92 -28.05 9.89
N PRO A 265 -1.14 -28.48 8.63
CA PRO A 265 -0.68 -27.73 7.47
C PRO A 265 -1.30 -26.33 7.44
N PHE A 266 -0.61 -25.38 6.80
CA PHE A 266 -1.22 -24.09 6.49
C PHE A 266 -2.30 -24.27 5.40
N ALA A 267 -3.39 -23.57 5.55
CA ALA A 267 -4.35 -23.35 4.47
C ALA A 267 -3.79 -22.25 3.58
N LEU A 268 -3.00 -22.64 2.56
CA LEU A 268 -2.28 -21.71 1.71
C LEU A 268 -3.19 -21.10 0.64
N THR A 269 -3.15 -19.77 0.52
CA THR A 269 -3.66 -19.04 -0.63
C THR A 269 -2.47 -18.55 -1.44
N LEU A 270 -2.34 -19.02 -2.69
CA LEU A 270 -1.22 -18.71 -3.57
C LEU A 270 -1.66 -17.68 -4.63
N ASN A 271 -1.00 -16.51 -4.65
CA ASN A 271 -1.21 -15.48 -5.66
C ASN A 271 0.01 -15.40 -6.57
N GLU A 272 -0.21 -15.47 -7.89
CA GLU A 272 0.89 -15.48 -8.87
C GLU A 272 1.56 -14.12 -9.04
N ASP A 273 0.84 -13.00 -8.82
CA ASP A 273 1.32 -11.67 -9.11
C ASP A 273 2.52 -11.28 -8.25
N GLY A 274 3.52 -10.69 -8.88
CA GLY A 274 4.70 -10.14 -8.20
C GLY A 274 4.50 -8.69 -7.74
N TYR A 275 3.46 -8.02 -8.23
CA TYR A 275 3.04 -6.74 -7.69
C TYR A 275 2.04 -6.95 -6.56
N GLY A 276 2.04 -6.02 -5.61
CA GLY A 276 1.14 -6.04 -4.46
C GLY A 276 1.33 -4.82 -3.58
N PRO A 277 0.59 -4.69 -2.50
CA PRO A 277 0.58 -3.50 -1.66
C PRO A 277 1.68 -3.50 -0.59
N SER A 278 2.89 -4.01 -0.91
CA SER A 278 4.01 -4.02 0.03
C SER A 278 5.36 -4.02 -0.71
N ASP A 279 6.47 -3.97 0.02
CA ASP A 279 7.85 -3.74 -0.43
C ASP A 279 8.37 -4.69 -1.52
N HIS A 280 7.83 -5.92 -1.61
CA HIS A 280 8.19 -6.89 -2.67
C HIS A 280 7.96 -6.35 -4.08
N SER A 281 6.97 -5.44 -4.25
CA SER A 281 6.64 -4.82 -5.53
C SER A 281 7.82 -4.03 -6.10
N SER A 282 8.60 -3.35 -5.26
CA SER A 282 9.79 -2.61 -5.67
C SER A 282 10.83 -3.54 -6.30
N PHE A 283 11.01 -4.74 -5.74
CA PHE A 283 11.96 -5.74 -6.26
C PHE A 283 11.46 -6.42 -7.51
N TYR A 284 10.18 -6.78 -7.55
CA TYR A 284 9.58 -7.37 -8.75
C TYR A 284 9.67 -6.42 -9.95
N SER A 285 9.51 -5.11 -9.75
CA SER A 285 9.70 -4.08 -10.79
C SER A 285 11.10 -4.09 -11.41
N LYS A 286 12.10 -4.65 -10.70
CA LYS A 286 13.48 -4.84 -11.14
C LYS A 286 13.76 -6.27 -11.61
N GLN A 287 12.74 -7.06 -11.89
CA GLN A 287 12.83 -8.44 -12.37
C GLN A 287 13.54 -9.40 -11.39
N ILE A 288 13.33 -9.17 -10.10
CA ILE A 288 13.79 -10.08 -9.05
C ILE A 288 12.62 -10.98 -8.65
N PRO A 289 12.81 -12.31 -8.56
CA PRO A 289 11.80 -13.21 -8.00
C PRO A 289 11.45 -12.82 -6.57
N VAL A 290 10.16 -12.79 -6.25
CA VAL A 290 9.67 -12.39 -4.93
C VAL A 290 8.70 -13.40 -4.36
N LEU A 291 8.67 -13.48 -3.02
CA LEU A 291 7.58 -14.10 -2.26
C LEU A 291 7.15 -13.11 -1.18
N PHE A 292 5.85 -12.98 -1.00
CA PHE A 292 5.21 -12.10 -0.04
C PHE A 292 4.31 -12.89 0.89
N PHE A 293 4.60 -12.87 2.20
CA PHE A 293 3.88 -13.61 3.24
C PHE A 293 3.03 -12.67 4.06
N TRP A 294 1.75 -13.01 4.24
CA TRP A 294 0.83 -12.28 5.08
C TRP A 294 -0.35 -13.14 5.56
N THR A 295 -0.97 -12.77 6.68
CA THR A 295 -2.09 -13.51 7.29
C THR A 295 -3.45 -12.94 6.96
N GLY A 296 -3.51 -11.91 6.12
CA GLY A 296 -4.73 -11.19 5.79
C GLY A 296 -4.95 -9.99 6.71
N THR A 297 -5.83 -9.08 6.29
CA THR A 297 -6.23 -7.95 7.14
C THR A 297 -7.24 -8.37 8.20
N HIS A 298 -7.32 -7.56 9.24
CA HIS A 298 -8.21 -7.74 10.37
C HIS A 298 -8.87 -6.40 10.76
N ASN A 299 -9.83 -6.44 11.67
CA ASN A 299 -10.61 -5.26 12.07
C ASN A 299 -9.79 -4.15 12.74
N ASP A 300 -8.56 -4.45 13.16
CA ASP A 300 -7.64 -3.50 13.80
C ASP A 300 -6.66 -2.85 12.81
N TYR A 301 -6.66 -3.27 11.53
CA TYR A 301 -5.78 -2.76 10.48
C TYR A 301 -5.87 -1.23 10.40
N HIS A 302 -4.72 -0.56 10.38
CA HIS A 302 -4.58 0.91 10.38
C HIS A 302 -5.36 1.62 11.50
N LYS A 303 -5.43 1.00 12.69
CA LYS A 303 -6.10 1.55 13.87
C LYS A 303 -5.22 1.47 15.11
N PRO A 304 -5.45 2.37 16.09
CA PRO A 304 -4.76 2.30 17.40
C PRO A 304 -4.94 0.96 18.13
N SER A 305 -5.98 0.20 17.75
CA SER A 305 -6.28 -1.09 18.37
C SER A 305 -5.45 -2.25 17.85
N ASP A 306 -4.54 -2.06 16.88
CA ASP A 306 -3.56 -3.09 16.46
C ASP A 306 -2.41 -3.15 17.46
N THR A 307 -2.61 -3.94 18.53
CA THR A 307 -1.73 -4.02 19.69
C THR A 307 -1.10 -5.40 19.86
N ALA A 308 0.03 -5.46 20.55
CA ALA A 308 0.85 -6.66 20.73
C ALA A 308 0.10 -7.81 21.41
N GLU A 309 -0.86 -7.54 22.28
CA GLU A 309 -1.64 -8.56 22.98
C GLU A 309 -2.52 -9.39 22.03
N LYS A 310 -2.75 -8.88 20.83
CA LYS A 310 -3.57 -9.54 19.82
C LYS A 310 -2.76 -10.43 18.87
N ILE A 311 -1.45 -10.41 18.96
CA ILE A 311 -0.57 -11.21 18.11
C ILE A 311 -0.67 -12.70 18.51
N ASN A 312 -0.80 -13.55 17.49
CA ASN A 312 -0.69 -15.00 17.62
C ASN A 312 0.78 -15.41 17.52
N TYR A 313 1.56 -15.20 18.58
CA TYR A 313 2.99 -15.52 18.60
C TYR A 313 3.33 -16.97 18.20
N PRO A 314 2.59 -18.02 18.64
CA PRO A 314 2.85 -19.38 18.15
C PRO A 314 2.62 -19.52 16.64
N GLY A 315 1.61 -18.85 16.11
CA GLY A 315 1.31 -18.83 14.68
C GLY A 315 2.39 -18.13 13.88
N GLU A 316 2.83 -16.97 14.33
CA GLU A 316 3.90 -16.16 13.75
C GLU A 316 5.23 -16.94 13.73
N ALA A 317 5.62 -17.57 14.84
CA ALA A 317 6.82 -18.41 14.91
C ALA A 317 6.79 -19.59 13.89
N ARG A 318 5.63 -20.14 13.63
CA ARG A 318 5.46 -21.19 12.61
C ARG A 318 5.64 -20.61 11.20
N ILE A 319 5.12 -19.43 10.92
CA ILE A 319 5.30 -18.76 9.63
C ILE A 319 6.78 -18.44 9.42
N ILE A 320 7.46 -17.89 10.42
CA ILE A 320 8.90 -17.59 10.36
C ILE A 320 9.70 -18.88 10.09
N SER A 321 9.36 -20.00 10.75
CA SER A 321 9.98 -21.30 10.49
C SER A 321 9.74 -21.79 9.07
N PHE A 322 8.56 -21.57 8.52
CA PHE A 322 8.21 -21.88 7.14
C PHE A 322 9.06 -21.07 6.16
N VAL A 323 9.12 -19.76 6.37
CA VAL A 323 9.95 -18.82 5.58
C VAL A 323 11.43 -19.20 5.66
N ALA A 324 11.95 -19.52 6.86
CA ALA A 324 13.34 -19.98 7.05
C ALA A 324 13.66 -21.24 6.21
N ASN A 325 12.73 -22.17 6.10
CA ASN A 325 12.95 -23.39 5.30
C ASN A 325 12.95 -23.09 3.81
N ILE A 326 12.08 -22.22 3.31
CA ILE A 326 12.12 -21.74 1.91
C ILE A 326 13.48 -21.07 1.62
N ILE A 327 13.94 -20.18 2.49
CA ILE A 327 15.25 -19.52 2.32
C ILE A 327 16.39 -20.54 2.29
N ARG A 328 16.35 -21.57 3.18
CA ARG A 328 17.34 -22.65 3.20
C ARG A 328 17.31 -23.47 1.91
N ASP A 329 16.15 -23.70 1.34
CA ASP A 329 16.02 -24.44 0.07
C ASP A 329 16.59 -23.63 -1.10
N ILE A 330 16.33 -22.32 -1.15
CA ILE A 330 16.95 -21.41 -2.12
C ILE A 330 18.47 -21.43 -1.96
N ASP A 331 18.97 -21.35 -0.71
CA ASP A 331 20.41 -21.31 -0.42
C ASP A 331 21.14 -22.62 -0.77
N ARG A 332 20.48 -23.77 -0.56
CA ARG A 332 21.04 -25.11 -0.88
C ARG A 332 21.10 -25.41 -2.37
N ASN A 333 20.24 -24.81 -3.16
CA ASN A 333 20.18 -25.04 -4.59
C ASN A 333 21.33 -24.31 -5.30
N ASP A 334 22.07 -25.01 -6.16
CA ASP A 334 23.15 -24.38 -6.95
C ASP A 334 22.61 -23.38 -8.00
N LYS A 335 21.36 -23.55 -8.41
CA LYS A 335 20.71 -22.66 -9.38
C LYS A 335 19.94 -21.57 -8.66
N ARG A 336 19.88 -20.40 -9.29
CA ARG A 336 18.98 -19.32 -8.88
C ARG A 336 17.54 -19.69 -9.19
N PRO A 337 16.57 -19.19 -8.45
CA PRO A 337 15.17 -19.19 -8.91
C PRO A 337 15.08 -18.54 -10.30
N ALA A 338 14.45 -19.23 -11.23
CA ALA A 338 14.35 -18.77 -12.62
C ALA A 338 13.21 -17.74 -12.71
N TYR A 339 13.58 -16.46 -12.80
CA TYR A 339 12.59 -15.39 -12.93
C TYR A 339 11.61 -15.63 -14.06
N THR A 340 10.35 -15.43 -13.78
CA THR A 340 9.27 -15.40 -14.74
C THR A 340 8.46 -14.14 -14.58
N VAL A 341 7.98 -13.60 -15.70
CA VAL A 341 6.93 -12.59 -15.64
C VAL A 341 5.67 -13.30 -15.18
N ALA A 342 5.23 -12.98 -13.98
CA ALA A 342 3.99 -13.53 -13.45
C ALA A 342 2.86 -13.27 -14.44
N LYS A 343 2.00 -14.27 -14.63
CA LYS A 343 0.78 -14.07 -15.40
C LYS A 343 -0.14 -13.16 -14.60
N SER A 344 0.14 -11.87 -14.67
CA SER A 344 -0.83 -10.87 -14.26
C SER A 344 -1.94 -10.88 -15.31
N GLU A 345 -3.18 -11.04 -14.92
CA GLU A 345 -4.31 -10.77 -15.79
C GLU A 345 -4.37 -9.27 -16.17
N SER A 346 -3.40 -8.50 -15.68
CA SER A 346 -3.27 -7.07 -15.89
C SER A 346 -1.83 -6.69 -16.27
N GLN A 347 -1.56 -6.59 -17.58
CA GLN A 347 -0.45 -5.79 -18.06
C GLN A 347 -0.77 -4.29 -17.88
N GLY A 348 -0.56 -3.75 -16.68
CA GLY A 348 -0.72 -2.33 -16.39
C GLY A 348 0.35 -1.89 -15.39
N ARG A 349 1.13 -0.88 -15.75
CA ARG A 349 2.18 -0.26 -14.95
C ARG A 349 1.71 -0.01 -13.52
N ALA A 350 2.37 -0.61 -12.53
CA ALA A 350 2.26 -0.20 -11.14
C ALA A 350 2.92 1.17 -10.98
N THR A 351 2.12 2.19 -11.11
CA THR A 351 2.39 3.52 -10.59
C THR A 351 1.41 3.71 -9.45
N GLY A 352 1.84 4.23 -8.31
CA GLY A 352 0.99 4.47 -7.15
C GLY A 352 -0.38 5.04 -7.56
N PHE A 353 -1.42 4.65 -6.85
CA PHE A 353 -2.80 4.99 -7.23
C PHE A 353 -2.95 6.48 -7.46
N ARG A 354 -3.26 6.87 -8.70
CA ARG A 354 -3.51 8.27 -9.07
C ARG A 354 -4.92 8.72 -8.72
N VAL A 355 -5.74 7.79 -8.26
CA VAL A 355 -7.16 8.03 -7.99
C VAL A 355 -7.53 7.64 -6.57
N TYR A 356 -8.50 8.36 -6.04
CA TYR A 356 -9.12 8.14 -4.75
C TYR A 356 -10.59 7.81 -4.94
N LEU A 357 -11.06 6.75 -4.29
CA LEU A 357 -12.48 6.34 -4.26
C LEU A 357 -13.10 6.48 -2.87
N GLY A 358 -12.30 6.33 -1.80
CA GLY A 358 -12.79 6.34 -0.42
C GLY A 358 -13.48 5.04 0.00
N THR A 359 -13.27 3.96 -0.71
CA THR A 359 -13.67 2.61 -0.29
C THR A 359 -12.72 2.09 0.79
N ILE A 360 -13.24 1.30 1.70
CA ILE A 360 -12.49 0.58 2.74
C ILE A 360 -12.64 -0.90 2.42
N PRO A 361 -11.67 -1.50 1.72
CA PRO A 361 -11.72 -2.90 1.37
C PRO A 361 -11.69 -3.81 2.59
N ASN A 362 -12.46 -4.90 2.55
CA ASN A 362 -12.20 -6.05 3.39
C ASN A 362 -11.15 -6.90 2.69
N TYR A 363 -10.00 -7.04 3.33
CA TYR A 363 -8.88 -7.78 2.74
C TYR A 363 -8.90 -9.26 3.10
N ALA A 364 -9.95 -9.78 3.70
CA ALA A 364 -10.12 -11.22 3.84
C ALA A 364 -10.22 -11.87 2.47
N ASP A 365 -9.56 -13.01 2.31
CA ASP A 365 -9.54 -13.76 1.06
C ASP A 365 -10.94 -14.00 0.51
N SER A 366 -11.17 -13.51 -0.69
CA SER A 366 -12.37 -13.74 -1.46
C SER A 366 -11.98 -14.07 -2.89
N ASN A 367 -12.63 -15.05 -3.49
CA ASN A 367 -12.44 -15.43 -4.89
C ASN A 367 -13.63 -14.99 -5.78
N ASP A 368 -14.61 -14.30 -5.19
CA ASP A 368 -15.88 -13.98 -5.82
C ASP A 368 -16.25 -12.49 -5.73
N GLY A 369 -15.28 -11.63 -5.41
CA GLY A 369 -15.44 -10.19 -5.32
C GLY A 369 -14.71 -9.57 -4.14
N LEU A 370 -14.59 -8.25 -4.09
CA LEU A 370 -14.03 -7.51 -2.99
C LEU A 370 -15.15 -6.99 -2.08
N LEU A 371 -15.27 -7.55 -0.89
CA LEU A 371 -16.18 -7.04 0.14
C LEU A 371 -15.64 -5.69 0.65
N LEU A 372 -16.51 -4.75 0.94
CA LEU A 372 -16.17 -3.48 1.56
C LEU A 372 -16.58 -3.47 3.04
N ASP A 373 -15.63 -3.23 3.93
CA ASP A 373 -15.89 -2.99 5.35
C ASP A 373 -16.51 -1.62 5.59
N GLY A 374 -16.25 -0.68 4.69
CA GLY A 374 -16.80 0.65 4.78
C GLY A 374 -16.60 1.50 3.52
N VAL A 375 -17.13 2.70 3.60
CA VAL A 375 -16.95 3.77 2.61
C VAL A 375 -16.79 5.06 3.40
N ARG A 376 -15.79 5.86 3.07
CA ARG A 376 -15.57 7.16 3.71
C ARG A 376 -16.67 8.13 3.32
N ASP A 377 -17.15 8.89 4.27
CA ASP A 377 -18.13 9.94 4.02
C ASP A 377 -17.58 10.94 2.97
N ASP A 378 -18.47 11.50 2.17
CA ASP A 378 -18.17 12.47 1.09
C ASP A 378 -17.19 12.01 0.00
N SER A 379 -16.78 10.76 0.04
CA SER A 379 -15.92 10.17 -0.98
C SER A 379 -16.66 9.95 -2.30
N PRO A 380 -15.92 9.76 -3.42
CA PRO A 380 -16.48 9.33 -4.69
C PRO A 380 -17.37 8.08 -4.57
N ALA A 381 -16.97 7.11 -3.75
CA ALA A 381 -17.75 5.90 -3.52
C ALA A 381 -19.06 6.19 -2.76
N ALA A 382 -19.04 7.04 -1.74
CA ALA A 382 -20.23 7.47 -1.03
C ALA A 382 -21.19 8.22 -1.95
N LYS A 383 -20.68 9.17 -2.74
CA LYS A 383 -21.45 9.92 -3.73
C LYS A 383 -22.06 9.02 -4.81
N ALA A 384 -21.38 7.93 -5.19
CA ALA A 384 -21.87 6.91 -6.11
C ALA A 384 -22.94 6.00 -5.46
N GLY A 385 -23.13 6.07 -4.14
CA GLY A 385 -24.07 5.24 -3.40
C GLY A 385 -23.54 3.86 -3.03
N ILE A 386 -22.22 3.65 -3.07
CA ILE A 386 -21.54 2.46 -2.53
C ILE A 386 -21.60 2.51 -1.00
N LYS A 387 -21.73 1.37 -0.36
CA LYS A 387 -21.93 1.25 1.10
C LYS A 387 -21.06 0.13 1.70
N ALA A 388 -20.89 0.18 3.03
CA ALA A 388 -20.36 -0.95 3.77
C ALA A 388 -21.22 -2.20 3.53
N GLY A 389 -20.56 -3.36 3.40
CA GLY A 389 -21.18 -4.64 3.09
C GLY A 389 -21.44 -4.88 1.60
N ASP A 390 -21.15 -3.92 0.71
CA ASP A 390 -21.15 -4.16 -0.73
C ASP A 390 -19.96 -5.03 -1.13
N LYS A 391 -20.15 -5.93 -2.09
CA LYS A 391 -19.08 -6.73 -2.66
C LYS A 391 -18.86 -6.29 -4.11
N ILE A 392 -17.75 -5.63 -4.41
CA ILE A 392 -17.39 -5.22 -5.76
C ILE A 392 -16.99 -6.47 -6.55
N VAL A 393 -17.65 -6.70 -7.69
CA VAL A 393 -17.41 -7.86 -8.57
C VAL A 393 -16.88 -7.45 -9.94
N LYS A 394 -17.03 -6.16 -10.30
CA LYS A 394 -16.45 -5.59 -11.53
C LYS A 394 -16.24 -4.09 -11.38
N MET A 395 -15.14 -3.57 -11.88
CA MET A 395 -14.81 -2.14 -11.83
C MET A 395 -13.97 -1.74 -13.04
N ALA A 396 -14.32 -0.60 -13.68
CA ALA A 396 -13.64 -0.08 -14.87
C ALA A 396 -13.49 -1.12 -15.99
N GLY A 397 -14.51 -1.97 -16.19
CA GLY A 397 -14.53 -3.01 -17.21
C GLY A 397 -13.80 -4.31 -16.84
N ARG A 398 -13.13 -4.36 -15.67
CA ARG A 398 -12.37 -5.51 -15.17
C ARG A 398 -13.18 -6.28 -14.12
N ASP A 399 -13.15 -7.60 -14.19
CA ASP A 399 -13.69 -8.45 -13.13
C ASP A 399 -12.81 -8.32 -11.87
N VAL A 400 -13.45 -8.17 -10.71
CA VAL A 400 -12.82 -8.05 -9.42
C VAL A 400 -13.16 -9.30 -8.61
N LYS A 401 -12.19 -10.15 -8.35
CA LYS A 401 -12.33 -11.37 -7.56
C LYS A 401 -11.76 -11.21 -6.14
N ASN A 402 -10.80 -10.30 -5.99
CA ASN A 402 -10.07 -10.06 -4.76
C ASN A 402 -9.54 -8.61 -4.71
N VAL A 403 -8.80 -8.28 -3.65
CA VAL A 403 -8.21 -6.96 -3.45
C VAL A 403 -7.20 -6.60 -4.55
N TYR A 404 -6.47 -7.57 -5.08
CA TYR A 404 -5.47 -7.31 -6.12
C TYR A 404 -6.14 -6.86 -7.43
N ASP A 405 -7.20 -7.55 -7.86
CA ASP A 405 -7.97 -7.14 -9.05
C ASP A 405 -8.55 -5.74 -8.89
N TYR A 406 -9.01 -5.42 -7.67
CA TYR A 406 -9.48 -4.08 -7.32
C TYR A 406 -8.36 -3.04 -7.43
N THR A 407 -7.19 -3.35 -6.90
CA THR A 407 -5.99 -2.51 -6.97
C THR A 407 -5.60 -2.22 -8.41
N TYR A 408 -5.65 -3.23 -9.27
CA TYR A 408 -5.40 -3.06 -10.71
C TYR A 408 -6.43 -2.19 -11.38
N ALA A 409 -7.70 -2.39 -11.08
CA ALA A 409 -8.77 -1.55 -11.62
C ALA A 409 -8.57 -0.08 -11.23
N LEU A 410 -8.15 0.20 -10.00
CA LEU A 410 -7.78 1.55 -9.56
C LEU A 410 -6.63 2.15 -10.38
N GLY A 411 -5.61 1.34 -10.70
CA GLY A 411 -4.46 1.77 -11.50
C GLY A 411 -4.81 2.18 -12.93
N GLU A 412 -5.91 1.67 -13.48
CA GLU A 412 -6.39 1.98 -14.83
C GLU A 412 -7.33 3.20 -14.87
N MET A 413 -7.89 3.58 -13.71
CA MET A 413 -8.81 4.71 -13.64
C MET A 413 -8.06 6.05 -13.70
N LYS A 414 -8.76 7.06 -14.21
CA LYS A 414 -8.30 8.45 -14.24
C LYS A 414 -9.25 9.32 -13.45
N ALA A 415 -8.70 10.26 -12.72
CA ALA A 415 -9.48 11.20 -11.95
C ALA A 415 -10.41 12.03 -12.86
N GLY A 416 -11.66 12.17 -12.46
CA GLY A 416 -12.67 12.93 -13.18
C GLY A 416 -13.38 12.19 -14.32
N GLU A 417 -12.91 11.02 -14.76
CA GLU A 417 -13.61 10.17 -15.70
C GLU A 417 -14.69 9.32 -14.99
N GLU A 418 -15.75 8.93 -15.68
CA GLU A 418 -16.83 8.11 -15.11
C GLU A 418 -16.65 6.65 -15.46
N TYR A 419 -16.79 5.77 -14.46
CA TYR A 419 -16.64 4.31 -14.61
C TYR A 419 -17.81 3.58 -14.02
N ASP A 420 -18.16 2.44 -14.61
CA ASP A 420 -19.14 1.52 -14.04
C ASP A 420 -18.48 0.65 -12.98
N VAL A 421 -19.19 0.49 -11.84
CA VAL A 421 -18.86 -0.43 -10.76
C VAL A 421 -20.04 -1.37 -10.58
N GLU A 422 -19.82 -2.67 -10.79
CA GLU A 422 -20.80 -3.69 -10.48
C GLU A 422 -20.49 -4.27 -9.10
N LEU A 423 -21.51 -4.35 -8.26
CA LEU A 423 -21.41 -4.88 -6.92
C LEU A 423 -22.59 -5.78 -6.55
N MET A 424 -22.37 -6.63 -5.59
CA MET A 424 -23.40 -7.45 -4.95
C MET A 424 -23.82 -6.80 -3.64
N ARG A 425 -25.12 -6.51 -3.49
CA ARG A 425 -25.70 -5.96 -2.26
C ARG A 425 -26.93 -6.80 -1.89
N GLY A 426 -26.89 -7.46 -0.73
CA GLY A 426 -27.99 -8.31 -0.28
C GLY A 426 -28.36 -9.42 -1.29
N GLY A 427 -27.38 -9.97 -2.00
CA GLY A 427 -27.56 -11.01 -3.03
C GLY A 427 -28.01 -10.49 -4.41
N GLN A 428 -28.23 -9.18 -4.56
CA GLN A 428 -28.59 -8.57 -5.85
C GLN A 428 -27.38 -7.90 -6.50
N ARG A 429 -27.24 -8.05 -7.81
CA ARG A 429 -26.22 -7.34 -8.59
C ARG A 429 -26.71 -5.95 -8.95
N ILE A 430 -25.91 -4.94 -8.61
CA ILE A 430 -26.21 -3.52 -8.83
C ILE A 430 -25.04 -2.91 -9.61
N THR A 431 -25.35 -2.08 -10.60
CA THR A 431 -24.35 -1.29 -11.33
C THR A 431 -24.50 0.17 -10.89
N LEU A 432 -23.42 0.76 -10.42
CA LEU A 432 -23.32 2.17 -10.04
C LEU A 432 -22.26 2.86 -10.89
N LYS A 433 -22.41 4.17 -11.04
CA LYS A 433 -21.40 5.00 -11.73
C LYS A 433 -20.57 5.74 -10.72
N ILE A 434 -19.26 5.60 -10.81
CA ILE A 434 -18.31 6.28 -9.93
C ILE A 434 -17.41 7.20 -10.74
N ARG A 435 -17.11 8.37 -10.17
CA ARG A 435 -16.15 9.31 -10.74
C ARG A 435 -15.02 9.50 -9.74
N PRO A 436 -13.88 8.81 -9.94
CA PRO A 436 -12.72 8.94 -9.05
C PRO A 436 -12.25 10.37 -8.93
N GLU A 437 -11.80 10.76 -7.77
CA GLU A 437 -11.05 12.01 -7.56
C GLU A 437 -9.55 11.74 -7.70
N ALA A 438 -8.77 12.79 -7.99
CA ALA A 438 -7.32 12.67 -7.91
C ALA A 438 -6.94 12.38 -6.45
N ARG A 439 -6.04 11.44 -6.22
CA ARG A 439 -5.47 11.24 -4.90
C ARG A 439 -4.68 12.51 -4.56
N LYS A 440 -5.05 13.11 -3.45
CA LYS A 440 -4.43 14.36 -2.97
C LYS A 440 -3.14 14.05 -2.27
#